data_8d2c80d78cddaa98ceead8853fb5e426
#
_entry.id   8d2c80d78cddaa98ceead8853fb5e426
#
_cell.length_a   1.000
_cell.length_b   1.000
_cell.length_c   1.000
_cell.angle_alpha   90.00
_cell.angle_beta   90.00
_cell.angle_gamma   90.00
#
_symmetry.space_group_name_H-M   'P 1'
#
loop_
_entity.id
_entity.type
_entity.pdbx_description
1 polymer ?
#
loop_
_entity_poly.entity_id
_entity_poly.type
_entity_poly.pdbx_seq_one_letter_code
_entity_poly.pdbx_strand_id
1 'polypeptide(L)'
;MKTTLLVNNQEIHVDESFLNENEQVEFQFEYLVKTTLDHWPAPDNDDDHFAVTFDVVLQCTYLIDESGYGETIIDAVLVTHVKSSREEYQSYFDDNKDDVERTLTELARCKVFGSEVFDVRVTDFDFDDYRN
;
A
#
# COMPACT_ATOMS: atom_id res chain seq x y z
N MET A 1 -3.95 -22.16 6.96
CA MET A 1 -2.50 -22.31 7.11
C MET A 1 -1.88 -20.96 7.49
N LYS A 2 -1.03 -20.97 8.51
CA LYS A 2 -0.40 -19.72 8.95
C LYS A 2 0.86 -19.48 8.14
N THR A 3 0.87 -18.42 7.36
CA THR A 3 2.05 -17.99 6.62
C THR A 3 2.39 -16.58 7.04
N THR A 4 3.66 -16.35 7.28
CA THR A 4 4.18 -15.02 7.62
C THR A 4 4.91 -14.44 6.43
N LEU A 5 4.59 -13.20 6.09
CA LEU A 5 5.35 -12.44 5.10
C LEU A 5 6.40 -11.59 5.80
N LEU A 6 7.57 -11.50 5.19
CA LEU A 6 8.56 -10.50 5.55
C LEU A 6 8.47 -9.37 4.54
N VAL A 7 8.00 -8.21 4.99
CA VAL A 7 7.92 -7.00 4.17
C VAL A 7 8.96 -6.03 4.68
N ASN A 8 9.98 -5.76 3.88
CA ASN A 8 11.13 -4.94 4.28
C ASN A 8 11.73 -5.42 5.62
N ASN A 9 11.87 -6.76 5.77
CA ASN A 9 12.38 -7.44 6.96
C ASN A 9 11.48 -7.35 8.20
N GLN A 10 10.25 -6.85 8.06
CA GLN A 10 9.25 -6.84 9.12
C GLN A 10 8.29 -8.01 8.94
N GLU A 11 8.05 -8.76 10.01
CA GLU A 11 7.08 -9.86 9.98
C GLU A 11 5.66 -9.31 9.96
N ILE A 12 4.86 -9.80 9.01
CA ILE A 12 3.46 -9.40 8.86
C ILE A 12 2.61 -10.66 8.79
N HIS A 13 1.54 -10.70 9.60
CA HIS A 13 0.56 -11.78 9.57
C HIS A 13 -0.32 -11.63 8.33
N VAL A 14 -0.55 -12.75 7.67
CA VAL A 14 -1.39 -12.80 6.49
C VAL A 14 -2.83 -13.09 6.92
N ASP A 15 -3.75 -12.22 6.53
CA ASP A 15 -5.17 -12.38 6.84
C ASP A 15 -5.81 -13.48 5.98
N GLU A 16 -5.48 -13.51 4.70
CA GLU A 16 -6.01 -14.48 3.74
C GLU A 16 -4.93 -14.93 2.77
N SER A 17 -5.00 -16.20 2.38
CA SER A 17 -4.18 -16.75 1.31
C SER A 17 -4.96 -17.83 0.56
N PHE A 18 -4.88 -17.82 -0.77
CA PHE A 18 -5.57 -18.78 -1.60
C PHE A 18 -4.90 -18.92 -2.98
N LEU A 19 -5.14 -20.07 -3.64
CA LEU A 19 -4.69 -20.29 -5.01
C LEU A 19 -5.70 -19.68 -5.98
N ASN A 20 -5.22 -18.80 -6.86
CA ASN A 20 -6.09 -18.14 -7.83
C ASN A 20 -6.19 -18.91 -9.16
N GLU A 21 -6.98 -18.37 -10.10
CA GLU A 21 -7.20 -18.96 -11.42
C GLU A 21 -5.94 -19.06 -12.27
N ASN A 22 -4.95 -18.23 -12.01
CA ASN A 22 -3.68 -18.18 -12.74
C ASN A 22 -2.60 -19.06 -12.12
N GLU A 23 -2.99 -19.95 -11.21
CA GLU A 23 -2.07 -20.83 -10.48
C GLU A 23 -1.02 -20.07 -9.68
N GLN A 24 -1.43 -18.92 -9.13
CA GLN A 24 -0.63 -18.13 -8.20
C GLN A 24 -1.28 -18.15 -6.83
N VAL A 25 -0.47 -18.17 -5.79
CA VAL A 25 -0.98 -18.00 -4.43
C VAL A 25 -1.01 -16.52 -4.10
N GLU A 26 -2.16 -16.07 -3.65
CA GLU A 26 -2.37 -14.68 -3.23
C GLU A 26 -2.33 -14.59 -1.72
N PHE A 27 -1.53 -13.63 -1.22
CA PHE A 27 -1.46 -13.29 0.20
C PHE A 27 -1.90 -11.85 0.37
N GLN A 28 -2.94 -11.63 1.16
CA GLN A 28 -3.42 -10.28 1.45
C GLN A 28 -2.85 -9.80 2.76
N PHE A 29 -2.29 -8.60 2.76
CA PHE A 29 -1.68 -8.01 3.94
C PHE A 29 -1.83 -6.50 3.95
N GLU A 30 -1.65 -5.92 5.13
CA GLU A 30 -1.64 -4.48 5.32
C GLU A 30 -0.27 -4.03 5.79
N TYR A 31 0.17 -2.87 5.31
CA TYR A 31 1.46 -2.31 5.67
C TYR A 31 1.31 -0.83 6.00
N LEU A 32 1.79 -0.43 7.18
CA LEU A 32 1.68 0.94 7.66
C LEU A 32 2.89 1.74 7.21
N VAL A 33 2.64 2.90 6.59
CA VAL A 33 3.68 3.78 6.07
C VAL A 33 3.36 5.21 6.43
N LYS A 34 4.41 5.97 6.73
CA LYS A 34 4.33 7.42 6.85
C LYS A 34 5.06 8.04 5.66
N THR A 35 4.39 8.91 4.93
CA THR A 35 4.98 9.55 3.75
C THR A 35 4.71 11.04 3.74
N THR A 36 5.65 11.79 3.17
CA THR A 36 5.49 13.23 2.94
C THR A 36 5.54 13.50 1.43
N LEU A 37 4.50 14.15 0.93
CA LEU A 37 4.45 14.64 -0.44
C LEU A 37 4.68 16.15 -0.41
N ASP A 38 5.72 16.60 -1.11
CA ASP A 38 6.16 18.00 -1.05
C ASP A 38 5.35 18.93 -1.95
N HIS A 39 4.65 18.38 -2.93
CA HIS A 39 3.98 19.15 -3.96
C HIS A 39 2.52 18.75 -4.12
N TRP A 40 1.75 18.78 -3.02
CA TRP A 40 0.31 18.59 -3.10
C TRP A 40 -0.33 19.87 -3.61
N PRO A 41 -1.18 19.80 -4.65
CA PRO A 41 -1.78 21.02 -5.21
C PRO A 41 -2.78 21.65 -4.23
N ALA A 42 -2.73 22.97 -4.10
CA ALA A 42 -3.67 23.68 -3.25
C ALA A 42 -5.09 23.58 -3.81
N PRO A 43 -6.11 23.36 -2.94
CA PRO A 43 -7.49 23.17 -3.40
C PRO A 43 -8.08 24.36 -4.16
N ASP A 44 -7.58 25.57 -3.88
CA ASP A 44 -8.10 26.82 -4.44
C ASP A 44 -7.20 27.43 -5.53
N ASN A 45 -6.01 26.86 -5.75
CA ASN A 45 -5.05 27.40 -6.73
C ASN A 45 -4.10 26.30 -7.22
N ASP A 46 -4.31 25.82 -8.45
CA ASP A 46 -3.52 24.75 -9.05
C ASP A 46 -2.03 25.08 -9.21
N ASP A 47 -1.70 26.39 -9.25
CA ASP A 47 -0.31 26.85 -9.37
C ASP A 47 0.43 26.88 -8.03
N ASP A 48 -0.29 26.68 -6.92
CA ASP A 48 0.28 26.67 -5.58
C ASP A 48 0.34 25.23 -5.06
N HIS A 49 1.45 24.90 -4.41
CA HIS A 49 1.68 23.54 -3.88
C HIS A 49 2.22 23.65 -2.45
N PHE A 50 1.96 22.62 -1.67
CA PHE A 50 2.41 22.57 -0.27
C PHE A 50 2.73 21.14 0.14
N ALA A 51 3.49 21.00 1.23
CA ALA A 51 3.86 19.69 1.75
C ALA A 51 2.76 19.13 2.65
N VAL A 52 2.49 17.84 2.51
CA VAL A 52 1.51 17.12 3.33
C VAL A 52 2.12 15.79 3.77
N THR A 53 2.00 15.48 5.05
CA THR A 53 2.44 14.20 5.59
C THR A 53 1.22 13.34 5.87
N PHE A 54 1.26 12.11 5.37
CA PHE A 54 0.19 11.13 5.54
C PHE A 54 0.68 9.92 6.32
N ASP A 55 -0.10 9.49 7.30
CA ASP A 55 0.00 8.16 7.86
C ASP A 55 -1.04 7.31 7.15
N VAL A 56 -0.60 6.24 6.49
CA VAL A 56 -1.47 5.45 5.65
C VAL A 56 -1.32 3.96 5.93
N VAL A 57 -2.37 3.22 5.61
CA VAL A 57 -2.36 1.77 5.55
C VAL A 57 -2.44 1.38 4.09
N LEU A 58 -1.41 0.69 3.61
CA LEU A 58 -1.41 0.11 2.27
C LEU A 58 -2.07 -1.25 2.35
N GLN A 59 -3.17 -1.42 1.63
CA GLN A 59 -3.80 -2.73 1.46
C GLN A 59 -3.18 -3.38 0.23
N CYS A 60 -2.50 -4.50 0.43
CA CYS A 60 -1.64 -5.11 -0.58
C CYS A 60 -2.00 -6.57 -0.82
N THR A 61 -1.70 -7.03 -2.03
CA THR A 61 -1.75 -8.44 -2.41
C THR A 61 -0.37 -8.85 -2.92
N TYR A 62 0.19 -9.90 -2.36
CA TYR A 62 1.42 -10.52 -2.84
C TYR A 62 1.04 -11.79 -3.60
N LEU A 63 1.49 -11.87 -4.86
CA LEU A 63 1.25 -13.01 -5.73
C LEU A 63 2.55 -13.78 -5.90
N ILE A 64 2.51 -15.09 -5.72
CA ILE A 64 3.68 -15.94 -5.96
C ILE A 64 3.26 -17.18 -6.75
N ASP A 65 4.01 -17.51 -7.81
CA ASP A 65 3.77 -18.69 -8.61
C ASP A 65 4.66 -19.88 -8.18
N GLU A 66 4.49 -21.01 -8.82
CA GLU A 66 5.24 -22.22 -8.52
C GLU A 66 6.76 -22.06 -8.73
N SER A 67 7.16 -21.17 -9.64
CA SER A 67 8.58 -20.90 -9.90
C SER A 67 9.25 -20.05 -8.82
N GLY A 68 8.46 -19.47 -7.91
CA GLY A 68 8.95 -18.57 -6.88
C GLY A 68 8.96 -17.11 -7.30
N TYR A 69 8.46 -16.79 -8.49
CA TYR A 69 8.32 -15.40 -8.91
C TYR A 69 7.20 -14.72 -8.15
N GLY A 70 7.51 -13.60 -7.51
CA GLY A 70 6.57 -12.85 -6.70
C GLY A 70 6.36 -11.43 -7.21
N GLU A 71 5.13 -10.93 -7.04
CA GLU A 71 4.73 -9.59 -7.42
C GLU A 71 3.85 -9.00 -6.32
N THR A 72 4.08 -7.72 -5.98
CA THR A 72 3.25 -7.01 -5.01
C THR A 72 2.35 -6.02 -5.72
N ILE A 73 1.05 -6.07 -5.40
CA ILE A 73 0.05 -5.16 -5.94
C ILE A 73 -0.52 -4.35 -4.78
N ILE A 74 -0.61 -3.03 -4.96
CA ILE A 74 -1.29 -2.16 -4.00
C ILE A 74 -2.74 -2.03 -4.42
N ASP A 75 -3.64 -2.58 -3.61
CA ASP A 75 -5.07 -2.57 -3.90
C ASP A 75 -5.70 -1.23 -3.52
N ALA A 76 -5.34 -0.70 -2.36
CA ALA A 76 -5.86 0.57 -1.87
C ALA A 76 -4.93 1.21 -0.86
N VAL A 77 -5.03 2.52 -0.74
CA VAL A 77 -4.36 3.30 0.31
C VAL A 77 -5.42 3.94 1.19
N LEU A 78 -5.39 3.63 2.47
CA LEU A 78 -6.29 4.21 3.47
C LEU A 78 -5.52 5.21 4.31
N VAL A 79 -6.10 6.40 4.51
CA VAL A 79 -5.47 7.46 5.30
C VAL A 79 -5.96 7.37 6.74
N THR A 80 -5.02 7.24 7.68
CA THR A 80 -5.33 7.22 9.11
C THR A 80 -5.09 8.57 9.77
N HIS A 81 -4.12 9.34 9.25
CA HIS A 81 -3.80 10.66 9.78
C HIS A 81 -3.18 11.52 8.69
N VAL A 82 -3.51 12.81 8.69
CA VAL A 82 -2.98 13.79 7.75
C VAL A 82 -2.47 15.00 8.51
N LYS A 83 -1.30 15.49 8.12
CA LYS A 83 -0.76 16.75 8.62
C LYS A 83 -0.38 17.63 7.45
N SER A 84 -1.14 18.71 7.22
CA SER A 84 -0.83 19.71 6.23
C SER A 84 0.22 20.68 6.77
N SER A 85 1.19 21.06 5.93
CA SER A 85 2.15 22.13 6.28
C SER A 85 1.49 23.50 6.29
N ARG A 86 0.32 23.62 5.65
CA ARG A 86 -0.48 24.86 5.64
C ARG A 86 -1.79 24.59 6.36
N GLU A 87 -1.95 25.20 7.52
CA GLU A 87 -3.06 24.98 8.43
C GLU A 87 -4.42 25.28 7.80
N GLU A 88 -4.49 26.28 6.90
CA GLU A 88 -5.74 26.65 6.23
C GLU A 88 -6.30 25.54 5.36
N TYR A 89 -5.50 24.53 4.95
CA TYR A 89 -5.95 23.43 4.13
C TYR A 89 -6.16 22.13 4.91
N GLN A 90 -5.94 22.14 6.22
CA GLN A 90 -6.06 20.92 7.04
C GLN A 90 -7.44 20.29 6.92
N SER A 91 -8.51 21.08 7.00
CA SER A 91 -9.87 20.58 6.93
C SER A 91 -10.25 19.99 5.58
N TYR A 92 -9.59 20.42 4.50
CA TYR A 92 -9.82 19.88 3.16
C TYR A 92 -9.65 18.36 3.13
N PHE A 93 -8.65 17.84 3.82
CA PHE A 93 -8.35 16.41 3.82
C PHE A 93 -9.41 15.58 4.54
N ASP A 94 -10.01 16.14 5.59
CA ASP A 94 -11.10 15.48 6.30
C ASP A 94 -12.38 15.47 5.47
N ASP A 95 -12.65 16.57 4.77
CA ASP A 95 -13.86 16.74 3.95
C ASP A 95 -13.80 15.96 2.64
N ASN A 96 -12.59 15.65 2.15
CA ASN A 96 -12.37 14.99 0.85
C ASN A 96 -11.58 13.69 0.98
N LYS A 97 -11.77 12.98 2.07
CA LYS A 97 -10.99 11.78 2.40
C LYS A 97 -10.98 10.74 1.28
N ASP A 98 -12.14 10.46 0.69
CA ASP A 98 -12.24 9.44 -0.37
C ASP A 98 -11.45 9.82 -1.62
N ASP A 99 -11.50 11.09 -2.02
CA ASP A 99 -10.75 11.59 -3.17
C ASP A 99 -9.24 11.58 -2.89
N VAL A 100 -8.84 11.93 -1.68
CA VAL A 100 -7.44 11.91 -1.27
C VAL A 100 -6.91 10.47 -1.29
N GLU A 101 -7.66 9.52 -0.74
CA GLU A 101 -7.27 8.11 -0.74
C GLU A 101 -7.16 7.54 -2.15
N ARG A 102 -8.07 7.93 -3.04
CA ARG A 102 -8.02 7.53 -4.45
C ARG A 102 -6.76 8.06 -5.14
N THR A 103 -6.44 9.32 -4.92
CA THR A 103 -5.24 9.94 -5.47
C THR A 103 -3.98 9.25 -4.95
N LEU A 104 -3.90 8.98 -3.65
CA LEU A 104 -2.76 8.29 -3.05
C LEU A 104 -2.62 6.87 -3.58
N THR A 105 -3.75 6.18 -3.82
CA THR A 105 -3.72 4.83 -4.40
C THR A 105 -3.10 4.85 -5.80
N GLU A 106 -3.47 5.81 -6.64
CA GLU A 106 -2.89 5.95 -7.96
C GLU A 106 -1.40 6.29 -7.92
N LEU A 107 -1.01 7.20 -7.04
CA LEU A 107 0.40 7.57 -6.86
C LEU A 107 1.23 6.37 -6.38
N ALA A 108 0.70 5.58 -5.47
CA ALA A 108 1.38 4.39 -4.96
C ALA A 108 1.58 3.34 -6.06
N ARG A 109 0.57 3.13 -6.91
CA ARG A 109 0.66 2.21 -8.04
C ARG A 109 1.66 2.67 -9.08
N CYS A 110 1.82 3.97 -9.25
CA CYS A 110 2.80 4.56 -10.18
C CYS A 110 4.19 4.70 -9.55
N LYS A 111 4.40 4.22 -8.32
CA LYS A 111 5.66 4.29 -7.58
C LYS A 111 6.16 5.71 -7.33
N VAL A 112 5.27 6.70 -7.42
CA VAL A 112 5.57 8.11 -7.11
C VAL A 112 5.50 8.34 -5.61
N PHE A 113 4.71 7.53 -4.93
CA PHE A 113 4.43 7.60 -3.52
C PHE A 113 5.39 6.67 -2.78
N GLY A 114 6.20 7.26 -1.89
CA GLY A 114 7.17 6.50 -1.14
C GLY A 114 8.04 5.66 -2.07
N SER A 115 9.22 6.12 -2.44
CA SER A 115 10.17 5.41 -3.32
C SER A 115 10.57 4.03 -2.78
N GLU A 116 9.78 3.44 -1.91
CA GLU A 116 10.05 2.17 -1.27
C GLU A 116 9.76 1.03 -2.23
N VAL A 117 10.81 0.37 -2.64
CA VAL A 117 10.69 -0.93 -3.27
C VAL A 117 10.29 -1.90 -2.17
N PHE A 118 9.11 -2.52 -2.30
CA PHE A 118 8.72 -3.57 -1.38
C PHE A 118 9.59 -4.79 -1.60
N ASP A 119 10.35 -5.17 -0.59
CA ASP A 119 11.01 -6.46 -0.54
C ASP A 119 10.11 -7.41 0.25
N VAL A 120 9.33 -8.20 -0.46
CA VAL A 120 8.38 -9.14 0.15
C VAL A 120 8.91 -10.56 -0.01
N ARG A 121 8.95 -11.28 1.10
CA ARG A 121 9.37 -12.68 1.14
C ARG A 121 8.35 -13.49 1.93
N VAL A 122 8.16 -14.73 1.51
CA VAL A 122 7.29 -15.68 2.21
C VAL A 122 8.17 -16.64 3.01
N THR A 123 7.88 -16.80 4.30
CA THR A 123 8.54 -17.78 5.13
C THR A 123 7.74 -19.08 5.17
N ASP A 124 8.43 -20.21 5.16
CA ASP A 124 7.80 -21.55 5.25
C ASP A 124 6.73 -21.78 4.18
N PHE A 125 6.97 -21.22 2.98
CA PHE A 125 6.04 -21.35 1.88
C PHE A 125 6.21 -22.70 1.17
N ASP A 126 5.10 -23.42 1.00
CA ASP A 126 5.02 -24.63 0.18
C ASP A 126 3.84 -24.50 -0.77
N PHE A 127 4.14 -24.34 -2.06
CA PHE A 127 3.11 -24.18 -3.09
C PHE A 127 2.17 -25.37 -3.15
N ASP A 128 2.67 -26.58 -2.89
CA ASP A 128 1.87 -27.80 -2.95
C ASP A 128 0.76 -27.84 -1.90
N ASP A 129 0.89 -27.11 -0.80
CA ASP A 129 -0.14 -26.99 0.22
C ASP A 129 -1.41 -26.32 -0.30
N TYR A 130 -1.32 -25.57 -1.39
CA TYR A 130 -2.44 -24.87 -2.02
C TYR A 130 -3.04 -25.64 -3.19
N ARG A 131 -2.43 -26.73 -3.60
CA ARG A 131 -2.95 -27.62 -4.65
C ARG A 131 -3.83 -28.71 -4.03
N ASN A 132 -4.92 -28.99 -4.70
CA ASN A 132 -5.82 -30.13 -4.36
C ASN A 132 -5.72 -31.23 -5.38
#